data_27bd811aeb092d0d59a7eac88242faa1
#
_entry.id   27bd811aeb092d0d59a7eac88242faa1
#
_cell.length_a   1.000
_cell.length_b   1.000
_cell.length_c   1.000
_cell.angle_alpha   90.00
_cell.angle_beta   90.00
_cell.angle_gamma   90.00
#
_symmetry.space_group_name_H-M   'P 1'
#
loop_
_entity.id
_entity.type
_entity.pdbx_description
1 polymer ?
#
loop_
_entity_poly.entity_id
_entity_poly.type
_entity_poly.pdbx_seq_one_letter_code
_entity_poly.pdbx_strand_id
1 'polypeptide(L)'
;RGLGDVYKRQDNHIKNDEKIEYLKEVEETALEKKEIINTETGFSESKSNFILASSDGFLNGYKSSSFSASCVAVAKNTNNKMERDYEFTSTCHLHDMLKPNQIGSLAAKKTIQKLNPQKIESEKISIIFDRRISKGILSVLASAISASAIARGTSFLKDKINKEIFSTSINIYDKPDIVKGLGSRNFDDEGVKTKELKLVDQGVLKNYLVDTYYGKKLNLKSNGRSGGTSNLYFEKGSISYKNLLRLNQRTLYITETIGRGSNLVTGDYSVGATGFMLENGVFKYPVSEITIAGNFNDMFKNITLADDLEFKYSTNAPTMLIEGMVVAGKWKNSIG
;
A
#
# COMPACT_ATOMS: atom_id res chain seq x y z
N ARG A 1 24.98 -3.46 -19.86
CA ARG A 1 23.91 -2.50 -19.53
C ARG A 1 22.77 -3.28 -18.91
N GLY A 2 22.48 -3.05 -17.63
CA GLY A 2 21.41 -3.77 -16.93
C GLY A 2 20.04 -3.34 -17.44
N LEU A 3 19.10 -4.28 -17.51
CA LEU A 3 17.70 -4.04 -17.91
C LEU A 3 17.03 -2.87 -17.14
N GLY A 4 17.52 -2.54 -15.94
CA GLY A 4 17.03 -1.43 -15.12
C GLY A 4 17.18 -0.04 -15.74
N ASP A 5 18.24 0.20 -16.49
CA ASP A 5 18.51 1.52 -17.09
C ASP A 5 17.52 1.88 -18.21
N VAL A 6 17.07 0.88 -18.98
CA VAL A 6 16.22 1.11 -20.16
C VAL A 6 14.78 1.43 -19.75
N TYR A 7 14.31 0.90 -18.63
CA TYR A 7 12.91 0.96 -18.22
C TYR A 7 12.61 1.93 -17.07
N LYS A 8 13.65 2.34 -16.33
CA LYS A 8 13.51 3.23 -15.16
C LYS A 8 13.93 4.66 -15.39
N ARG A 9 14.57 4.96 -16.53
CA ARG A 9 15.06 6.30 -16.83
C ARG A 9 14.37 6.89 -18.03
N GLN A 10 13.94 8.14 -17.86
CA GLN A 10 13.59 9.04 -18.95
C GLN A 10 14.51 10.27 -18.91
N ASP A 11 15.10 10.65 -20.05
CA ASP A 11 15.95 11.82 -20.15
C ASP A 11 15.16 13.14 -20.34
N ASN A 12 13.85 13.06 -20.52
CA ASN A 12 13.00 14.23 -20.65
C ASN A 12 13.08 15.11 -19.38
N HIS A 13 13.24 16.38 -19.61
CA HIS A 13 13.22 17.39 -18.58
C HIS A 13 11.96 18.21 -18.74
N ILE A 14 11.19 18.35 -17.66
CA ILE A 14 10.04 19.25 -17.61
C ILE A 14 10.48 20.60 -17.04
N LYS A 15 10.16 21.69 -17.72
CA LYS A 15 10.48 23.05 -17.26
C LYS A 15 9.68 23.42 -16.04
N ASN A 16 10.19 24.34 -15.23
CA ASN A 16 9.47 24.77 -14.02
C ASN A 16 8.12 25.41 -14.33
N ASP A 17 8.02 26.18 -15.42
CA ASP A 17 6.75 26.78 -15.83
C ASP A 17 5.70 25.68 -16.18
N GLU A 18 6.11 24.63 -16.85
CA GLU A 18 5.22 23.49 -17.17
C GLU A 18 4.74 22.75 -15.90
N LYS A 19 5.61 22.64 -14.88
CA LYS A 19 5.22 22.08 -13.56
C LYS A 19 4.20 22.98 -12.86
N ILE A 20 4.41 24.28 -12.92
CA ILE A 20 3.50 25.27 -12.33
C ILE A 20 2.14 25.24 -13.04
N GLU A 21 2.12 25.22 -14.37
CA GLU A 21 0.87 25.08 -15.15
C GLU A 21 0.13 23.77 -14.82
N TYR A 22 0.87 22.67 -14.72
CA TYR A 22 0.30 21.40 -14.31
C TYR A 22 -0.39 21.48 -12.93
N LEU A 23 0.29 22.08 -11.94
CA LEU A 23 -0.26 22.23 -10.58
C LEU A 23 -1.43 23.20 -10.51
N LYS A 24 -1.41 24.29 -11.29
CA LYS A 24 -2.54 25.21 -11.39
C LYS A 24 -3.79 24.51 -11.91
N GLU A 25 -3.68 23.70 -12.96
CA GLU A 25 -4.81 22.93 -13.49
C GLU A 25 -5.33 21.91 -12.46
N VAL A 26 -4.43 21.25 -11.69
CA VAL A 26 -4.83 20.37 -10.57
C VAL A 26 -5.66 21.13 -9.54
N GLU A 27 -5.19 22.30 -9.11
CA GLU A 27 -5.83 23.13 -8.09
C GLU A 27 -7.18 23.67 -8.58
N GLU A 28 -7.20 24.29 -9.77
CA GLU A 28 -8.41 24.83 -10.39
C GLU A 28 -9.50 23.75 -10.52
N THR A 29 -9.14 22.57 -11.02
CA THR A 29 -10.08 21.44 -11.15
C THR A 29 -10.64 20.99 -9.80
N ALA A 30 -9.83 20.96 -8.74
CA ALA A 30 -10.32 20.59 -7.42
C ALA A 30 -11.26 21.66 -6.85
N LEU A 31 -10.94 22.95 -7.04
CA LEU A 31 -11.70 24.09 -6.55
C LEU A 31 -13.02 24.36 -7.34
N GLU A 32 -13.24 23.70 -8.47
CA GLU A 32 -14.54 23.73 -9.16
C GLU A 32 -15.71 23.23 -8.27
N LYS A 33 -15.40 22.42 -7.27
CA LYS A 33 -16.39 21.89 -6.31
C LYS A 33 -16.55 22.87 -5.16
N LYS A 34 -17.76 23.41 -4.98
CA LYS A 34 -18.10 24.40 -3.95
C LYS A 34 -17.79 24.00 -2.52
N GLU A 35 -17.76 22.68 -2.25
CA GLU A 35 -17.44 22.10 -0.95
C GLU A 35 -15.94 22.17 -0.65
N ILE A 36 -15.10 22.24 -1.68
CA ILE A 36 -13.63 22.34 -1.53
C ILE A 36 -13.27 23.79 -1.21
N ILE A 37 -12.64 23.97 -0.05
CA ILE A 37 -12.27 25.30 0.46
C ILE A 37 -10.77 25.59 0.36
N ASN A 38 -9.96 24.55 0.21
CA ASN A 38 -8.51 24.67 0.08
C ASN A 38 -7.90 23.45 -0.59
N THR A 39 -6.74 23.64 -1.22
CA THR A 39 -5.91 22.59 -1.78
C THR A 39 -4.44 22.83 -1.45
N GLU A 40 -3.69 21.73 -1.34
CA GLU A 40 -2.23 21.75 -1.31
C GLU A 40 -1.74 20.84 -2.44
N THR A 41 -0.99 21.40 -3.37
CA THR A 41 -0.49 20.69 -4.54
C THR A 41 1.03 20.64 -4.56
N GLY A 42 1.59 19.56 -5.06
CA GLY A 42 3.03 19.40 -5.16
C GLY A 42 3.45 18.62 -6.38
N PHE A 43 4.57 19.02 -6.99
CA PHE A 43 5.24 18.32 -8.08
C PHE A 43 6.68 18.02 -7.70
N SER A 44 7.13 16.80 -7.92
CA SER A 44 8.51 16.37 -7.70
C SER A 44 9.06 15.65 -8.92
N GLU A 45 10.28 15.98 -9.28
CA GLU A 45 11.09 15.29 -10.28
C GLU A 45 12.40 14.88 -9.62
N SER A 46 12.80 13.63 -9.81
CA SER A 46 14.10 13.13 -9.38
C SER A 46 14.76 12.34 -10.48
N LYS A 47 16.06 12.57 -10.65
CA LYS A 47 16.94 11.76 -11.48
C LYS A 47 18.12 11.31 -10.63
N SER A 48 18.35 10.02 -10.55
CA SER A 48 19.43 9.46 -9.76
C SER A 48 20.36 8.58 -10.59
N ASN A 49 21.62 8.57 -10.17
CA ASN A 49 22.64 7.67 -10.67
C ASN A 49 23.24 6.97 -9.45
N PHE A 50 22.90 5.71 -9.27
CA PHE A 50 23.37 4.91 -8.15
C PHE A 50 24.56 4.04 -8.60
N ILE A 51 25.63 4.06 -7.84
CA ILE A 51 26.82 3.21 -8.05
C ILE A 51 27.16 2.55 -6.72
N LEU A 52 27.33 1.23 -6.75
CA LEU A 52 27.82 0.44 -5.64
C LEU A 52 29.16 -0.18 -5.99
N ALA A 53 30.15 0.01 -5.13
CA ALA A 53 31.44 -0.63 -5.20
C ALA A 53 31.76 -1.29 -3.86
N SER A 54 32.38 -2.47 -3.89
CA SER A 54 32.82 -3.18 -2.69
C SER A 54 34.24 -3.72 -2.82
N SER A 55 34.88 -4.01 -1.69
CA SER A 55 36.26 -4.48 -1.64
C SER A 55 36.50 -5.87 -2.24
N ASP A 56 35.46 -6.65 -2.46
CA ASP A 56 35.50 -7.95 -3.13
C ASP A 56 35.48 -7.85 -4.66
N GLY A 57 35.54 -6.63 -5.20
CA GLY A 57 35.59 -6.36 -6.64
C GLY A 57 34.25 -6.12 -7.31
N PHE A 58 33.14 -6.08 -6.54
CA PHE A 58 31.85 -5.69 -7.13
C PHE A 58 31.86 -4.20 -7.48
N LEU A 59 31.50 -3.90 -8.73
CA LEU A 59 31.27 -2.53 -9.20
C LEU A 59 30.12 -2.54 -10.21
N ASN A 60 29.00 -1.97 -9.84
CA ASN A 60 27.85 -1.85 -10.72
C ASN A 60 26.99 -0.64 -10.34
N GLY A 61 26.09 -0.24 -11.23
CA GLY A 61 25.20 0.88 -10.99
C GLY A 61 23.99 0.87 -11.90
N TYR A 62 23.06 1.75 -11.61
CA TYR A 62 21.87 2.00 -12.45
C TYR A 62 21.45 3.45 -12.34
N LYS A 63 20.73 3.90 -13.35
CA LYS A 63 20.12 5.23 -13.39
C LYS A 63 18.62 5.09 -13.26
N SER A 64 17.99 6.04 -12.58
CA SER A 64 16.54 6.08 -12.46
C SER A 64 16.01 7.51 -12.56
N SER A 65 14.76 7.64 -12.98
CA SER A 65 13.98 8.87 -12.91
C SER A 65 12.66 8.59 -12.21
N SER A 66 12.12 9.60 -11.56
CA SER A 66 10.77 9.56 -10.99
C SER A 66 10.12 10.92 -11.12
N PHE A 67 8.83 10.90 -11.40
CA PHE A 67 7.97 12.05 -11.51
C PHE A 67 6.75 11.80 -10.62
N SER A 68 6.40 12.76 -9.79
CA SER A 68 5.21 12.65 -8.96
C SER A 68 4.49 13.99 -8.85
N ALA A 69 3.18 13.92 -8.78
CA ALA A 69 2.33 15.05 -8.46
C ALA A 69 1.24 14.61 -7.50
N SER A 70 0.82 15.52 -6.64
CA SER A 70 -0.21 15.24 -5.63
C SER A 70 -1.12 16.46 -5.43
N CYS A 71 -2.33 16.16 -4.97
CA CYS A 71 -3.28 17.14 -4.49
C CYS A 71 -3.91 16.62 -3.19
N VAL A 72 -3.76 17.39 -2.13
CA VAL A 72 -4.59 17.22 -0.92
C VAL A 72 -5.71 18.25 -1.02
N ALA A 73 -6.96 17.81 -0.93
CA ALA A 73 -8.12 18.68 -0.92
C ALA A 73 -8.74 18.71 0.47
N VAL A 74 -9.23 19.88 0.87
CA VAL A 74 -9.97 20.11 2.11
C VAL A 74 -11.38 20.54 1.77
N ALA A 75 -12.36 19.79 2.24
CA ALA A 75 -13.78 20.13 2.10
C ALA A 75 -14.38 20.54 3.43
N LYS A 76 -15.41 21.36 3.37
CA LYS A 76 -16.14 21.86 4.52
C LYS A 76 -17.64 21.65 4.33
N ASN A 77 -18.30 21.15 5.37
CA ASN A 77 -19.74 21.03 5.37
C ASN A 77 -20.46 22.30 5.90
N THR A 78 -21.78 22.31 5.88
CA THR A 78 -22.61 23.42 6.36
C THR A 78 -22.41 23.74 7.84
N ASN A 79 -21.94 22.79 8.64
CA ASN A 79 -21.67 22.94 10.08
C ASN A 79 -20.20 23.30 10.36
N ASN A 80 -19.46 23.76 9.38
CA ASN A 80 -18.05 24.11 9.47
C ASN A 80 -17.10 22.96 9.85
N LYS A 81 -17.54 21.71 9.79
CA LYS A 81 -16.67 20.55 9.94
C LYS A 81 -15.92 20.28 8.65
N MET A 82 -14.63 19.99 8.79
CA MET A 82 -13.72 19.80 7.67
C MET A 82 -13.29 18.35 7.57
N GLU A 83 -13.15 17.90 6.32
CA GLU A 83 -12.58 16.60 5.96
C GLU A 83 -11.50 16.82 4.89
N ARG A 84 -10.56 15.90 4.82
CA ARG A 84 -9.50 15.91 3.82
C ARG A 84 -9.29 14.55 3.19
N ASP A 85 -8.90 14.56 1.94
CA ASP A 85 -8.36 13.39 1.24
C ASP A 85 -7.41 13.84 0.15
N TYR A 86 -6.80 12.91 -0.55
CA TYR A 86 -5.79 13.20 -1.55
C TYR A 86 -5.88 12.27 -2.76
N GLU A 87 -5.28 12.73 -3.84
CA GLU A 87 -4.89 11.91 -4.98
C GLU A 87 -3.45 12.25 -5.39
N PHE A 88 -2.78 11.28 -5.98
CA PHE A 88 -1.42 11.47 -6.49
C PHE A 88 -1.13 10.54 -7.65
N THR A 89 -0.08 10.86 -8.38
CA THR A 89 0.56 10.01 -9.37
C THR A 89 2.05 9.92 -9.06
N SER A 90 2.66 8.76 -9.27
CA SER A 90 4.11 8.57 -9.17
C SER A 90 4.55 7.54 -10.20
N THR A 91 5.47 7.91 -11.07
CA THR A 91 5.88 7.12 -12.24
C THR A 91 7.37 7.29 -12.52
N CYS A 92 7.98 6.34 -13.22
CA CYS A 92 9.35 6.46 -13.71
C CYS A 92 9.44 7.35 -14.96
N HIS A 93 8.34 7.52 -15.69
CA HIS A 93 8.30 8.28 -16.93
C HIS A 93 7.21 9.36 -16.87
N LEU A 94 7.54 10.56 -17.32
CA LEU A 94 6.66 11.72 -17.25
C LEU A 94 5.30 11.50 -17.94
N HIS A 95 5.31 10.85 -19.10
CA HIS A 95 4.08 10.62 -19.88
C HIS A 95 3.12 9.58 -19.26
N ASP A 96 3.59 8.81 -18.28
CA ASP A 96 2.75 7.85 -17.55
C ASP A 96 2.02 8.50 -16.36
N MET A 97 2.29 9.77 -16.06
CA MET A 97 1.58 10.50 -15.02
C MET A 97 0.10 10.67 -15.36
N LEU A 98 -0.75 10.69 -14.34
CA LEU A 98 -2.14 11.09 -14.50
C LEU A 98 -2.22 12.53 -15.04
N LYS A 99 -3.26 12.83 -15.80
CA LYS A 99 -3.53 14.22 -16.21
C LYS A 99 -3.87 15.09 -14.99
N PRO A 100 -3.52 16.38 -14.99
CA PRO A 100 -3.75 17.25 -13.84
C PRO A 100 -5.23 17.31 -13.42
N ASN A 101 -6.16 17.41 -14.37
CA ASN A 101 -7.59 17.40 -14.09
C ASN A 101 -8.10 16.10 -13.43
N GLN A 102 -7.45 14.95 -13.70
CA GLN A 102 -7.80 13.69 -13.04
C GLN A 102 -7.40 13.72 -11.57
N ILE A 103 -6.22 14.26 -11.24
CA ILE A 103 -5.74 14.36 -9.85
C ILE A 103 -6.65 15.28 -9.05
N GLY A 104 -6.92 16.48 -9.57
CA GLY A 104 -7.78 17.47 -8.91
C GLY A 104 -9.19 16.95 -8.68
N SER A 105 -9.83 16.43 -9.72
CA SER A 105 -11.21 15.92 -9.62
C SER A 105 -11.34 14.72 -8.70
N LEU A 106 -10.37 13.79 -8.71
CA LEU A 106 -10.39 12.61 -7.83
C LEU A 106 -10.12 12.99 -6.37
N ALA A 107 -9.17 13.91 -6.11
CA ALA A 107 -8.93 14.42 -4.76
C ALA A 107 -10.19 15.08 -4.19
N ALA A 108 -10.82 15.98 -4.94
CA ALA A 108 -12.05 16.65 -4.54
C ALA A 108 -13.20 15.66 -4.28
N LYS A 109 -13.42 14.71 -5.21
CA LYS A 109 -14.46 13.68 -5.07
C LYS A 109 -14.29 12.86 -3.80
N LYS A 110 -13.08 12.35 -3.55
CA LYS A 110 -12.78 11.55 -2.35
C LYS A 110 -13.00 12.33 -1.06
N THR A 111 -12.60 13.60 -1.05
CA THR A 111 -12.74 14.47 0.11
C THR A 111 -14.22 14.76 0.42
N ILE A 112 -15.01 15.10 -0.60
CA ILE A 112 -16.45 15.40 -0.46
C ILE A 112 -17.20 14.16 0.05
N GLN A 113 -16.85 12.97 -0.41
CA GLN A 113 -17.48 11.73 0.02
C GLN A 113 -17.29 11.44 1.53
N LYS A 114 -16.27 12.00 2.16
CA LYS A 114 -16.01 11.86 3.60
C LYS A 114 -16.81 12.83 4.48
N LEU A 115 -17.49 13.83 3.90
CA LEU A 115 -18.25 14.80 4.67
C LEU A 115 -19.39 14.16 5.46
N ASN A 116 -19.64 14.69 6.66
CA ASN A 116 -20.66 14.24 7.59
C ASN A 116 -20.47 12.79 8.07
N PRO A 117 -19.28 12.41 8.55
CA PRO A 117 -19.05 11.06 9.01
C PRO A 117 -19.89 10.73 10.23
N GLN A 118 -20.30 9.47 10.32
CA GLN A 118 -21.05 8.94 11.44
C GLN A 118 -20.13 8.10 12.34
N LYS A 119 -20.46 8.05 13.63
CA LYS A 119 -19.86 7.11 14.57
C LYS A 119 -20.73 5.85 14.62
N ILE A 120 -20.10 4.70 14.58
CA ILE A 120 -20.75 3.39 14.65
C ILE A 120 -20.54 2.75 16.03
N GLU A 121 -21.34 1.77 16.37
CA GLU A 121 -21.17 0.96 17.58
C GLU A 121 -20.01 -0.01 17.43
N SER A 122 -19.48 -0.48 18.58
CA SER A 122 -18.46 -1.53 18.60
C SER A 122 -19.08 -2.87 18.26
N GLU A 123 -18.50 -3.57 17.30
CA GLU A 123 -18.99 -4.85 16.80
C GLU A 123 -17.89 -5.68 16.13
N LYS A 124 -18.17 -6.97 15.92
CA LYS A 124 -17.39 -7.83 15.03
C LYS A 124 -17.98 -7.71 13.63
N ILE A 125 -17.15 -7.33 12.65
CA ILE A 125 -17.60 -7.03 11.30
C ILE A 125 -16.52 -7.40 10.27
N SER A 126 -16.92 -7.72 9.07
CA SER A 126 -16.00 -7.85 7.92
C SER A 126 -15.51 -6.47 7.47
N ILE A 127 -14.24 -6.37 7.16
CA ILE A 127 -13.59 -5.13 6.75
C ILE A 127 -13.04 -5.27 5.34
N ILE A 128 -13.37 -4.33 4.47
CA ILE A 128 -12.73 -4.18 3.16
C ILE A 128 -11.69 -3.09 3.27
N PHE A 129 -10.46 -3.41 2.94
CA PHE A 129 -9.36 -2.46 2.81
C PHE A 129 -9.29 -1.98 1.35
N ASP A 130 -9.43 -0.67 1.15
CA ASP A 130 -9.16 -0.03 -0.14
C ASP A 130 -7.75 -0.38 -0.62
N ARG A 131 -7.55 -0.58 -1.93
CA ARG A 131 -6.24 -0.94 -2.50
C ARG A 131 -5.12 0.05 -2.17
N ARG A 132 -5.41 1.32 -1.87
CA ARG A 132 -4.41 2.30 -1.43
C ARG A 132 -3.83 1.99 -0.04
N ILE A 133 -4.57 1.28 0.82
CA ILE A 133 -4.14 0.93 2.17
C ILE A 133 -3.90 -0.57 2.37
N SER A 134 -4.51 -1.44 1.57
CA SER A 134 -4.33 -2.90 1.65
C SER A 134 -2.87 -3.33 1.50
N LYS A 135 -2.05 -2.56 0.76
CA LYS A 135 -0.60 -2.74 0.69
C LYS A 135 0.10 -2.70 2.05
N GLY A 136 -0.50 -2.07 3.07
CA GLY A 136 0.01 -2.05 4.45
C GLY A 136 0.12 -3.45 5.05
N ILE A 137 -0.78 -4.35 4.69
CA ILE A 137 -0.75 -5.77 5.10
C ILE A 137 0.52 -6.46 4.55
N LEU A 138 0.89 -6.18 3.29
CA LEU A 138 2.15 -6.68 2.71
C LEU A 138 3.39 -6.09 3.38
N SER A 139 3.34 -4.82 3.77
CA SER A 139 4.45 -4.17 4.47
C SER A 139 4.69 -4.83 5.84
N VAL A 140 3.63 -5.22 6.54
CA VAL A 140 3.73 -5.98 7.79
C VAL A 140 4.31 -7.38 7.53
N LEU A 141 3.82 -8.08 6.50
CA LEU A 141 4.38 -9.38 6.10
C LEU A 141 5.88 -9.27 5.82
N ALA A 142 6.30 -8.31 4.97
CA ALA A 142 7.71 -8.10 4.63
C ALA A 142 8.59 -7.85 5.86
N SER A 143 8.09 -7.06 6.81
CA SER A 143 8.77 -6.82 8.09
C SER A 143 8.87 -8.08 8.93
N ALA A 144 7.79 -8.86 9.01
CA ALA A 144 7.73 -10.10 9.80
C ALA A 144 8.60 -11.22 9.22
N ILE A 145 8.76 -11.30 7.89
CA ILE A 145 9.61 -12.31 7.23
C ILE A 145 11.04 -11.81 6.96
N SER A 146 11.43 -10.63 7.45
CA SER A 146 12.82 -10.19 7.34
C SER A 146 13.74 -11.10 8.17
N ALA A 147 14.88 -11.52 7.61
CA ALA A 147 15.84 -12.37 8.30
C ALA A 147 16.30 -11.77 9.63
N SER A 148 16.34 -10.44 9.73
CA SER A 148 16.65 -9.74 10.97
C SER A 148 15.62 -9.95 12.07
N ALA A 149 14.32 -9.88 11.74
CA ALA A 149 13.25 -10.14 12.72
C ALA A 149 13.20 -11.61 13.12
N ILE A 150 13.40 -12.51 12.17
CA ILE A 150 13.46 -13.97 12.41
C ILE A 150 14.64 -14.32 13.33
N ALA A 151 15.84 -13.82 13.04
CA ALA A 151 17.05 -14.09 13.81
C ALA A 151 16.98 -13.55 15.25
N ARG A 152 16.32 -12.42 15.44
CA ARG A 152 16.10 -11.82 16.78
C ARG A 152 14.93 -12.46 17.54
N GLY A 153 14.14 -13.32 16.90
CA GLY A 153 12.96 -13.91 17.53
C GLY A 153 11.81 -12.90 17.75
N THR A 154 11.79 -11.82 16.99
CA THR A 154 10.81 -10.72 17.11
C THR A 154 9.73 -10.77 16.03
N SER A 155 9.42 -11.96 15.53
CA SER A 155 8.40 -12.16 14.50
C SER A 155 7.46 -13.32 14.85
N PHE A 156 6.14 -13.08 14.71
CA PHE A 156 5.12 -14.11 14.80
C PHE A 156 5.19 -15.16 13.67
N LEU A 157 6.00 -14.87 12.62
CA LEU A 157 6.26 -15.79 11.50
C LEU A 157 7.58 -16.58 11.63
N LYS A 158 8.25 -16.48 12.80
CA LYS A 158 9.39 -17.34 13.09
C LYS A 158 8.97 -18.83 12.99
N ASP A 159 9.82 -19.64 12.38
CA ASP A 159 9.60 -21.10 12.20
C ASP A 159 8.34 -21.46 11.36
N LYS A 160 7.88 -20.52 10.50
CA LYS A 160 6.71 -20.70 9.61
C LYS A 160 7.06 -21.03 8.15
N ILE A 161 8.33 -21.20 7.80
CA ILE A 161 8.71 -21.68 6.46
C ILE A 161 8.07 -23.03 6.18
N ASN A 162 7.53 -23.17 4.96
CA ASN A 162 6.74 -24.33 4.50
C ASN A 162 5.45 -24.60 5.29
N LYS A 163 4.97 -23.63 6.07
CA LYS A 163 3.66 -23.70 6.73
C LYS A 163 2.66 -22.80 6.06
N GLU A 164 1.41 -23.22 6.07
CA GLU A 164 0.28 -22.42 5.61
C GLU A 164 0.04 -21.27 6.59
N ILE A 165 0.17 -20.04 6.08
CA ILE A 165 -0.07 -18.78 6.83
C ILE A 165 -1.21 -17.95 6.24
N PHE A 166 -1.55 -18.18 4.99
CA PHE A 166 -2.71 -17.61 4.29
C PHE A 166 -3.65 -18.71 3.81
N SER A 167 -4.82 -18.34 3.30
CA SER A 167 -5.67 -19.27 2.54
C SER A 167 -4.97 -19.72 1.25
N THR A 168 -5.35 -20.89 0.73
CA THR A 168 -4.71 -21.51 -0.45
C THR A 168 -4.87 -20.71 -1.74
N SER A 169 -5.78 -19.73 -1.78
CA SER A 169 -5.97 -18.83 -2.91
C SER A 169 -4.92 -17.72 -3.00
N ILE A 170 -4.07 -17.56 -1.99
CA ILE A 170 -3.15 -16.43 -1.88
C ILE A 170 -1.76 -16.78 -2.41
N ASN A 171 -1.31 -15.98 -3.38
CA ASN A 171 0.06 -15.96 -3.87
C ASN A 171 0.65 -14.57 -3.68
N ILE A 172 1.93 -14.49 -3.26
CA ILE A 172 2.65 -13.24 -3.04
C ILE A 172 4.02 -13.33 -3.69
N TYR A 173 4.33 -12.31 -4.51
CA TYR A 173 5.58 -12.23 -5.24
C TYR A 173 6.34 -10.96 -4.90
N ASP A 174 7.66 -11.04 -4.99
CA ASP A 174 8.56 -9.90 -5.09
C ASP A 174 9.38 -9.99 -6.37
N LYS A 175 9.06 -9.13 -7.36
CA LYS A 175 9.66 -9.11 -8.70
C LYS A 175 10.56 -7.90 -8.90
N PRO A 176 11.87 -8.09 -9.09
CA PRO A 176 12.80 -6.99 -9.25
C PRO A 176 12.86 -6.41 -10.68
N ASP A 177 12.23 -7.01 -11.65
CA ASP A 177 12.34 -6.74 -13.08
C ASP A 177 11.03 -6.28 -13.77
N ILE A 178 10.09 -5.77 -13.01
CA ILE A 178 8.87 -5.18 -13.59
C ILE A 178 9.26 -3.93 -14.38
N VAL A 179 8.87 -3.91 -15.66
CA VAL A 179 9.08 -2.76 -16.55
C VAL A 179 8.42 -1.51 -15.94
N LYS A 180 9.20 -0.42 -15.81
CA LYS A 180 8.77 0.83 -15.15
C LYS A 180 8.32 0.67 -13.69
N GLY A 181 8.58 -0.48 -13.06
CA GLY A 181 8.28 -0.72 -11.65
C GLY A 181 9.10 0.17 -10.73
N LEU A 182 8.45 0.86 -9.80
CA LEU A 182 9.11 1.82 -8.90
C LEU A 182 10.16 1.16 -7.99
N GLY A 183 10.00 -0.13 -7.65
CA GLY A 183 10.93 -0.91 -6.86
C GLY A 183 11.92 -1.76 -7.66
N SER A 184 11.89 -1.73 -9.01
CA SER A 184 12.75 -2.59 -9.84
C SER A 184 14.23 -2.28 -9.67
N ARG A 185 15.06 -3.32 -9.51
CA ARG A 185 16.52 -3.21 -9.32
C ARG A 185 17.22 -4.52 -9.68
N ASN A 186 18.46 -4.43 -10.17
CA ASN A 186 19.24 -5.60 -10.63
C ASN A 186 20.00 -6.29 -9.49
N PHE A 187 20.34 -5.57 -8.45
CA PHE A 187 21.06 -6.03 -7.28
C PHE A 187 20.57 -5.28 -6.03
N ASP A 188 20.78 -5.88 -4.88
CA ASP A 188 20.43 -5.31 -3.59
C ASP A 188 21.53 -4.40 -3.01
N ASP A 189 21.38 -3.91 -1.80
CA ASP A 189 22.30 -2.97 -1.17
C ASP A 189 23.68 -3.59 -0.82
N GLU A 190 23.81 -4.92 -0.96
CA GLU A 190 25.08 -5.65 -0.81
C GLU A 190 25.68 -6.09 -2.18
N GLY A 191 25.08 -5.71 -3.31
CA GLY A 191 25.50 -6.13 -4.64
C GLY A 191 25.05 -7.53 -5.04
N VAL A 192 24.22 -8.18 -4.21
CA VAL A 192 23.69 -9.50 -4.54
C VAL A 192 22.61 -9.37 -5.63
N LYS A 193 22.77 -10.15 -6.71
CA LYS A 193 21.81 -10.14 -7.82
C LYS A 193 20.41 -10.48 -7.34
N THR A 194 19.45 -9.63 -7.68
CA THR A 194 18.04 -9.85 -7.40
C THR A 194 17.43 -10.84 -8.39
N LYS A 195 16.49 -11.65 -7.89
CA LYS A 195 15.66 -12.58 -8.67
C LYS A 195 14.23 -12.50 -8.17
N GLU A 196 13.30 -12.92 -9.03
CA GLU A 196 11.93 -13.12 -8.58
C GLU A 196 11.89 -14.08 -7.38
N LEU A 197 11.15 -13.69 -6.34
CA LEU A 197 10.85 -14.54 -5.20
C LEU A 197 9.34 -14.71 -5.10
N LYS A 198 8.88 -15.95 -5.09
CA LYS A 198 7.55 -16.30 -4.62
C LYS A 198 7.62 -16.42 -3.11
N LEU A 199 7.14 -15.43 -2.39
CA LEU A 199 7.18 -15.38 -0.93
C LEU A 199 6.13 -16.29 -0.31
N VAL A 200 4.93 -16.30 -0.90
CA VAL A 200 3.84 -17.18 -0.52
C VAL A 200 3.32 -17.89 -1.77
N ASP A 201 3.20 -19.19 -1.69
CA ASP A 201 2.69 -20.06 -2.75
C ASP A 201 1.49 -20.85 -2.24
N GLN A 202 0.31 -20.57 -2.80
CA GLN A 202 -0.95 -21.18 -2.39
C GLN A 202 -1.12 -21.18 -0.85
N GLY A 203 -0.92 -20.02 -0.23
CA GLY A 203 -1.03 -19.84 1.21
C GLY A 203 0.20 -20.23 2.03
N VAL A 204 1.15 -20.97 1.46
CA VAL A 204 2.33 -21.50 2.16
C VAL A 204 3.50 -20.52 2.07
N LEU A 205 4.08 -20.13 3.21
CA LEU A 205 5.28 -19.30 3.27
C LEU A 205 6.49 -20.05 2.73
N LYS A 206 7.12 -19.55 1.67
CA LYS A 206 8.23 -20.21 0.97
C LYS A 206 9.59 -19.57 1.26
N ASN A 207 9.65 -18.27 1.43
CA ASN A 207 10.90 -17.55 1.56
C ASN A 207 10.83 -16.49 2.65
N TYR A 208 11.92 -16.32 3.40
CA TYR A 208 12.23 -15.11 4.14
C TYR A 208 12.96 -14.10 3.23
N LEU A 209 13.02 -12.85 3.64
CA LEU A 209 13.83 -11.82 2.99
C LEU A 209 15.21 -11.81 3.66
N VAL A 210 16.23 -12.28 2.93
CA VAL A 210 17.53 -12.64 3.52
C VAL A 210 18.66 -11.78 2.93
N ASP A 211 19.32 -11.03 3.79
CA ASP A 211 20.62 -10.38 3.55
C ASP A 211 21.79 -11.31 3.90
N THR A 212 23.02 -10.89 3.65
CA THR A 212 24.21 -11.72 3.91
C THR A 212 24.46 -11.91 5.40
N TYR A 213 24.31 -10.87 6.21
CA TYR A 213 24.63 -10.93 7.64
C TYR A 213 23.68 -11.84 8.40
N TYR A 214 22.37 -11.62 8.30
CA TYR A 214 21.38 -12.46 8.96
C TYR A 214 21.23 -13.83 8.31
N GLY A 215 21.53 -13.93 7.02
CA GLY A 215 21.61 -15.22 6.32
C GLY A 215 22.65 -16.14 6.98
N LYS A 216 23.85 -15.63 7.27
CA LYS A 216 24.87 -16.40 8.00
C LYS A 216 24.40 -16.82 9.39
N LYS A 217 23.69 -15.96 10.12
CA LYS A 217 23.14 -16.30 11.44
C LYS A 217 22.06 -17.39 11.39
N LEU A 218 21.29 -17.44 10.34
CA LEU A 218 20.19 -18.40 10.15
C LEU A 218 20.60 -19.63 9.32
N ASN A 219 21.87 -19.72 8.90
CA ASN A 219 22.36 -20.74 7.95
C ASN A 219 21.59 -20.74 6.62
N LEU A 220 21.26 -19.55 6.12
CA LEU A 220 20.58 -19.32 4.87
C LEU A 220 21.47 -18.50 3.92
N LYS A 221 21.29 -18.66 2.61
CA LYS A 221 21.93 -17.79 1.62
C LYS A 221 21.14 -16.50 1.45
N SER A 222 21.85 -15.38 1.26
CA SER A 222 21.23 -14.13 0.81
C SER A 222 20.45 -14.37 -0.50
N ASN A 223 19.26 -13.81 -0.58
CA ASN A 223 18.41 -13.90 -1.76
C ASN A 223 18.20 -12.54 -2.47
N GLY A 224 19.14 -11.62 -2.25
CA GLY A 224 19.13 -10.32 -2.91
C GLY A 224 18.08 -9.37 -2.32
N ARG A 225 17.91 -9.39 -1.00
CA ARG A 225 16.93 -8.56 -0.29
C ARG A 225 17.53 -7.74 0.84
N SER A 226 18.82 -7.48 0.79
CA SER A 226 19.40 -6.40 1.58
C SER A 226 18.78 -5.06 1.16
N GLY A 227 18.36 -4.24 2.13
CA GLY A 227 17.58 -3.02 1.86
C GLY A 227 16.09 -3.25 1.55
N GLY A 228 15.57 -4.49 1.66
CA GLY A 228 14.15 -4.81 1.56
C GLY A 228 13.68 -5.37 0.22
N THR A 229 12.38 -5.29 -0.03
CA THR A 229 11.72 -5.81 -1.24
C THR A 229 11.96 -4.94 -2.47
N SER A 230 11.74 -5.50 -3.64
CA SER A 230 11.70 -4.79 -4.93
C SER A 230 10.26 -4.35 -5.24
N ASN A 231 9.56 -5.05 -6.14
CA ASN A 231 8.14 -4.82 -6.37
C ASN A 231 7.37 -5.96 -5.71
N LEU A 232 6.89 -5.70 -4.50
CA LEU A 232 6.14 -6.64 -3.70
C LEU A 232 4.65 -6.54 -4.01
N TYR A 233 3.97 -7.66 -4.26
CA TYR A 233 2.54 -7.62 -4.52
C TYR A 233 1.82 -8.93 -4.20
N PHE A 234 0.53 -8.81 -3.83
CA PHE A 234 -0.41 -9.92 -3.93
C PHE A 234 -0.76 -10.18 -5.40
N GLU A 235 -0.78 -11.42 -5.82
CA GLU A 235 -1.46 -11.78 -7.05
C GLU A 235 -2.94 -11.40 -6.94
N LYS A 236 -3.53 -10.89 -8.02
CA LYS A 236 -4.93 -10.50 -8.02
C LYS A 236 -5.85 -11.69 -7.76
N GLY A 237 -6.94 -11.46 -7.06
CA GLY A 237 -7.98 -12.46 -6.87
C GLY A 237 -8.79 -12.76 -8.14
N SER A 238 -9.64 -13.77 -8.05
CA SER A 238 -10.56 -14.15 -9.13
C SER A 238 -11.94 -13.46 -9.05
N ILE A 239 -12.26 -12.88 -7.89
CA ILE A 239 -13.53 -12.17 -7.68
C ILE A 239 -13.44 -10.73 -8.18
N SER A 240 -14.42 -10.27 -8.95
CA SER A 240 -14.44 -8.87 -9.36
C SER A 240 -14.63 -7.93 -8.17
N TYR A 241 -14.05 -6.72 -8.25
CA TYR A 241 -14.21 -5.68 -7.24
C TYR A 241 -15.69 -5.48 -6.84
N LYS A 242 -16.58 -5.38 -7.81
CA LYS A 242 -18.03 -5.21 -7.56
C LYS A 242 -18.65 -6.38 -6.79
N ASN A 243 -18.23 -7.60 -7.07
CA ASN A 243 -18.74 -8.79 -6.39
C ASN A 243 -18.15 -8.88 -4.97
N LEU A 244 -16.87 -8.54 -4.78
CA LEU A 244 -16.26 -8.50 -3.45
C LEU A 244 -17.02 -7.56 -2.51
N LEU A 245 -17.45 -6.38 -2.96
CA LEU A 245 -18.25 -5.45 -2.16
C LEU A 245 -19.58 -6.03 -1.68
N ARG A 246 -20.09 -7.08 -2.35
CA ARG A 246 -21.41 -7.69 -2.10
C ARG A 246 -21.36 -9.01 -1.34
N LEU A 247 -20.15 -9.49 -0.99
CA LEU A 247 -20.01 -10.78 -0.31
C LEU A 247 -20.76 -10.84 1.02
N ASN A 248 -20.82 -9.72 1.72
CA ASN A 248 -21.50 -9.60 3.01
C ASN A 248 -22.59 -8.53 2.97
N GLN A 249 -23.67 -8.74 3.70
CA GLN A 249 -24.78 -7.76 3.78
C GLN A 249 -24.33 -6.42 4.35
N ARG A 250 -23.42 -6.45 5.34
CA ARG A 250 -22.91 -5.27 6.00
C ARG A 250 -21.40 -5.38 6.14
N THR A 251 -20.66 -4.36 5.70
CA THR A 251 -19.21 -4.35 5.64
C THR A 251 -18.69 -2.94 5.87
N LEU A 252 -17.55 -2.82 6.53
CA LEU A 252 -16.87 -1.55 6.70
C LEU A 252 -15.75 -1.42 5.66
N TYR A 253 -15.86 -0.45 4.76
CA TYR A 253 -14.85 -0.16 3.72
C TYR A 253 -13.90 0.91 4.23
N ILE A 254 -12.64 0.55 4.50
CA ILE A 254 -11.63 1.44 5.07
C ILE A 254 -10.77 2.05 3.96
N THR A 255 -10.69 3.38 3.97
CA THR A 255 -9.91 4.17 2.99
C THR A 255 -8.66 4.79 3.58
N GLU A 256 -8.57 4.88 4.91
CA GLU A 256 -7.42 5.46 5.61
C GLU A 256 -7.24 4.78 6.97
N THR A 257 -5.97 4.57 7.35
CA THR A 257 -5.58 4.11 8.69
C THR A 257 -4.62 5.11 9.32
N ILE A 258 -4.76 5.30 10.63
CA ILE A 258 -4.00 6.28 11.41
C ILE A 258 -3.20 5.55 12.49
N GLY A 259 -1.90 5.82 12.52
CA GLY A 259 -0.99 5.25 13.50
C GLY A 259 -0.30 3.97 13.04
N ARG A 260 0.58 3.46 13.90
CA ARG A 260 1.33 2.20 13.72
C ARG A 260 0.77 1.20 14.72
N GLY A 261 -0.12 0.34 14.26
CA GLY A 261 -0.84 -0.59 15.13
C GLY A 261 -0.46 -2.05 15.00
N SER A 262 0.71 -2.36 14.43
CA SER A 262 1.15 -3.74 14.23
C SER A 262 2.19 -4.14 15.27
N ASN A 263 1.94 -5.20 16.00
CA ASN A 263 2.92 -5.86 16.87
C ASN A 263 3.49 -7.08 16.14
N LEU A 264 4.74 -6.99 15.69
CA LEU A 264 5.38 -8.07 14.93
C LEU A 264 5.71 -9.30 15.78
N VAL A 265 5.73 -9.19 17.12
CA VAL A 265 6.03 -10.33 18.01
C VAL A 265 4.79 -11.21 18.18
N THR A 266 3.63 -10.59 18.43
CA THR A 266 2.37 -11.28 18.72
C THR A 266 1.46 -11.43 17.51
N GLY A 267 1.65 -10.60 16.49
CA GLY A 267 0.76 -10.49 15.34
C GLY A 267 -0.46 -9.61 15.57
N ASP A 268 -0.57 -8.93 16.72
CA ASP A 268 -1.70 -8.06 16.99
C ASP A 268 -1.71 -6.83 16.10
N TYR A 269 -2.90 -6.43 15.70
CA TYR A 269 -3.17 -5.29 14.85
C TYR A 269 -4.28 -4.43 15.44
N SER A 270 -4.02 -3.14 15.63
CA SER A 270 -5.01 -2.18 16.12
C SER A 270 -4.66 -0.78 15.63
N VAL A 271 -5.49 -0.18 14.79
CA VAL A 271 -5.26 1.15 14.20
C VAL A 271 -6.52 1.99 14.20
N GLY A 272 -6.36 3.30 14.33
CA GLY A 272 -7.42 4.25 13.99
C GLY A 272 -7.77 4.15 12.51
N ALA A 273 -9.04 4.34 12.15
CA ALA A 273 -9.49 4.20 10.78
C ALA A 273 -10.62 5.15 10.42
N THR A 274 -10.70 5.45 9.12
CA THR A 274 -11.83 6.12 8.48
C THR A 274 -12.23 5.38 7.22
N GLY A 275 -13.50 5.48 6.87
CA GLY A 275 -14.01 4.79 5.69
C GLY A 275 -15.48 4.97 5.48
N PHE A 276 -16.15 3.93 5.02
CA PHE A 276 -17.58 3.97 4.68
C PHE A 276 -18.28 2.70 5.16
N MET A 277 -19.50 2.85 5.64
CA MET A 277 -20.39 1.71 5.83
C MET A 277 -20.98 1.30 4.48
N LEU A 278 -20.88 0.00 4.18
CA LEU A 278 -21.54 -0.63 3.04
C LEU A 278 -22.68 -1.52 3.49
N GLU A 279 -23.77 -1.48 2.76
CA GLU A 279 -24.89 -2.43 2.88
C GLU A 279 -25.20 -3.02 1.49
N ASN A 280 -25.09 -4.33 1.38
CA ASN A 280 -25.27 -5.07 0.13
C ASN A 280 -24.40 -4.52 -1.02
N GLY A 281 -23.17 -4.10 -0.70
CA GLY A 281 -22.22 -3.54 -1.67
C GLY A 281 -22.47 -2.09 -2.07
N VAL A 282 -23.40 -1.41 -1.40
CA VAL A 282 -23.71 0.02 -1.64
C VAL A 282 -23.13 0.87 -0.53
N PHE A 283 -22.35 1.89 -0.88
CA PHE A 283 -21.85 2.90 0.07
C PHE A 283 -23.02 3.71 0.65
N LYS A 284 -23.17 3.71 1.97
CA LYS A 284 -24.27 4.36 2.68
C LYS A 284 -23.87 5.69 3.28
N TYR A 285 -22.87 5.69 4.14
CA TYR A 285 -22.39 6.88 4.84
C TYR A 285 -20.93 6.74 5.21
N PRO A 286 -20.18 7.84 5.29
CA PRO A 286 -18.82 7.82 5.79
C PRO A 286 -18.78 7.56 7.31
N VAL A 287 -17.69 6.93 7.75
CA VAL A 287 -17.42 6.56 9.15
C VAL A 287 -16.05 7.08 9.54
N SER A 288 -15.95 7.72 10.70
CA SER A 288 -14.68 8.20 11.25
C SER A 288 -14.57 7.95 12.76
N GLU A 289 -13.41 8.25 13.32
CA GLU A 289 -13.11 8.12 14.76
C GLU A 289 -13.40 6.69 15.28
N ILE A 290 -13.01 5.69 14.52
CA ILE A 290 -13.08 4.28 14.88
C ILE A 290 -11.69 3.67 15.01
N THR A 291 -11.61 2.57 15.75
CA THR A 291 -10.43 1.69 15.77
C THR A 291 -10.81 0.34 15.18
N ILE A 292 -10.01 -0.18 14.28
CA ILE A 292 -10.15 -1.54 13.77
C ILE A 292 -9.05 -2.41 14.37
N ALA A 293 -9.38 -3.64 14.75
CA ALA A 293 -8.46 -4.54 15.41
C ALA A 293 -8.62 -6.00 14.92
N GLY A 294 -7.53 -6.74 15.01
CA GLY A 294 -7.44 -8.15 14.68
C GLY A 294 -6.10 -8.74 15.08
N ASN A 295 -5.82 -9.97 14.66
CA ASN A 295 -4.51 -10.58 14.77
C ASN A 295 -4.11 -11.15 13.41
N PHE A 296 -2.89 -10.91 12.94
CA PHE A 296 -2.43 -11.32 11.61
C PHE A 296 -2.47 -12.84 11.40
N ASN A 297 -2.32 -13.66 12.45
CA ASN A 297 -2.46 -15.12 12.32
C ASN A 297 -3.86 -15.53 11.84
N ASP A 298 -4.90 -14.78 12.24
CA ASP A 298 -6.28 -15.01 11.82
C ASP A 298 -6.60 -14.22 10.55
N MET A 299 -6.20 -12.94 10.49
CA MET A 299 -6.46 -12.05 9.36
C MET A 299 -5.95 -12.65 8.05
N PHE A 300 -4.72 -13.18 8.01
CA PHE A 300 -4.12 -13.77 6.81
C PHE A 300 -4.90 -14.95 6.25
N LYS A 301 -5.52 -15.75 7.11
CA LYS A 301 -6.33 -16.90 6.71
C LYS A 301 -7.72 -16.52 6.18
N ASN A 302 -8.20 -15.33 6.55
CA ASN A 302 -9.54 -14.83 6.23
C ASN A 302 -9.53 -13.72 5.16
N ILE A 303 -8.48 -13.69 4.31
CA ILE A 303 -8.35 -12.74 3.22
C ILE A 303 -9.04 -13.26 1.96
N THR A 304 -9.85 -12.39 1.35
CA THR A 304 -10.35 -12.52 -0.03
C THR A 304 -9.89 -11.32 -0.84
N LEU A 305 -9.26 -11.55 -1.99
CA LEU A 305 -8.71 -10.51 -2.86
C LEU A 305 -9.62 -10.26 -4.06
N ALA A 306 -9.78 -9.00 -4.44
CA ALA A 306 -10.41 -8.60 -5.70
C ALA A 306 -9.44 -8.74 -6.90
N ASP A 307 -9.99 -8.55 -8.10
CA ASP A 307 -9.26 -8.60 -9.38
C ASP A 307 -8.61 -7.26 -9.79
N ASP A 308 -8.72 -6.23 -8.95
CA ASP A 308 -8.40 -4.82 -9.24
C ASP A 308 -6.96 -4.40 -8.90
N LEU A 309 -5.99 -5.33 -8.96
CA LEU A 309 -4.58 -5.04 -8.74
C LEU A 309 -4.07 -3.98 -9.73
N GLU A 310 -3.47 -2.92 -9.20
CA GLU A 310 -2.73 -1.90 -9.96
C GLU A 310 -1.31 -1.74 -9.41
N PHE A 311 -0.33 -1.56 -10.32
CA PHE A 311 1.05 -1.27 -9.96
C PHE A 311 1.26 0.25 -9.89
N LYS A 312 0.95 0.85 -8.75
CA LYS A 312 1.06 2.30 -8.48
C LYS A 312 2.20 2.64 -7.51
N TYR A 313 2.73 1.63 -6.82
CA TYR A 313 3.79 1.74 -5.80
C TYR A 313 4.87 0.69 -6.03
N SER A 314 5.88 0.66 -5.17
CA SER A 314 6.78 -0.50 -5.06
C SER A 314 6.13 -1.68 -4.33
N THR A 315 5.12 -1.42 -3.50
CA THR A 315 4.31 -2.45 -2.83
C THR A 315 2.85 -2.27 -3.26
N ASN A 316 2.23 -3.30 -3.83
CA ASN A 316 0.90 -3.21 -4.42
C ASN A 316 0.00 -4.35 -3.94
N ALA A 317 -1.25 -4.04 -3.71
CA ALA A 317 -2.28 -5.00 -3.33
C ALA A 317 -3.61 -4.61 -3.96
N PRO A 318 -4.45 -5.58 -4.34
CA PRO A 318 -5.82 -5.30 -4.75
C PRO A 318 -6.67 -4.90 -3.54
N THR A 319 -7.91 -4.49 -3.79
CA THR A 319 -8.92 -4.36 -2.74
C THR A 319 -9.08 -5.70 -2.01
N MET A 320 -9.15 -5.67 -0.70
CA MET A 320 -9.03 -6.84 0.16
C MET A 320 -10.15 -6.87 1.19
N LEU A 321 -10.90 -7.96 1.24
CA LEU A 321 -11.83 -8.26 2.31
C LEU A 321 -11.13 -9.11 3.38
N ILE A 322 -11.29 -8.76 4.65
CA ILE A 322 -10.86 -9.56 5.79
C ILE A 322 -12.06 -9.77 6.71
N GLU A 323 -12.41 -11.02 6.95
CA GLU A 323 -13.53 -11.38 7.80
C GLU A 323 -13.10 -11.50 9.28
N GLY A 324 -14.06 -11.26 10.18
CA GLY A 324 -13.88 -11.53 11.60
C GLY A 324 -13.07 -10.48 12.37
N MET A 325 -12.85 -9.30 11.82
CA MET A 325 -12.21 -8.19 12.53
C MET A 325 -13.18 -7.52 13.52
N VAL A 326 -12.62 -6.76 14.43
CA VAL A 326 -13.38 -5.97 15.42
C VAL A 326 -13.27 -4.49 15.10
N VAL A 327 -14.38 -3.80 15.13
CA VAL A 327 -14.41 -2.33 15.15
C VAL A 327 -14.78 -1.86 16.55
N ALA A 328 -14.01 -0.92 17.09
CA ALA A 328 -14.34 -0.17 18.29
C ALA A 328 -14.78 1.24 17.87
N GLY A 329 -16.02 1.57 18.21
CA GLY A 329 -16.64 2.86 17.93
C GLY A 329 -17.23 3.46 19.21
N LYS A 330 -18.47 3.94 19.17
CA LYS A 330 -19.18 4.38 20.38
C LYS A 330 -19.42 3.22 21.34
N TRP A 331 -19.19 3.44 22.61
CA TRP A 331 -19.71 2.54 23.64
C TRP A 331 -21.24 2.65 23.67
N LYS A 332 -21.92 1.49 23.68
CA LYS A 332 -23.31 1.48 24.11
C LYS A 332 -23.33 1.97 25.56
N ASN A 333 -23.86 3.16 25.82
CA ASN A 333 -24.23 3.49 27.14
C ASN A 333 -25.38 2.51 27.52
N SER A 334 -25.04 1.46 28.24
CA SER A 334 -26.00 0.65 28.99
C SER A 334 -26.52 1.53 30.14
N ILE A 335 -27.40 2.46 29.82
CA ILE A 335 -28.26 3.07 30.80
C ILE A 335 -29.50 2.19 30.80
N GLY A 336 -29.62 1.44 31.90
CA GLY A 336 -30.68 0.53 32.24
C GLY A 336 -32.06 1.13 32.34
#